data_618dbbba51621bb9a02739171d6ed290
#
_entry.id   618dbbba51621bb9a02739171d6ed290
#
_cell.length_a   1.000
_cell.length_b   1.000
_cell.length_c   1.000
_cell.angle_alpha   90.00
_cell.angle_beta   90.00
_cell.angle_gamma   90.00
#
_symmetry.space_group_name_H-M   'P 1'
#
loop_
_entity.id
_entity.type
_entity.pdbx_description
1 polymer ?
#
loop_
_entity_poly.entity_id
_entity_poly.type
_entity_poly.pdbx_seq_one_letter_code
_entity_poly.pdbx_strand_id
1 'polypeptide(L)'
;MLFRSDECYSMIGKPEIGYKLEDGVRMAKVLEKEGIDAIDVSCAGYDTYNYWLEPTSFEPGWRKYMAAAVKKEVKIPVLAANLIRSPKQAEEQLEEGIQDFVSLGRTHIADPHWVNKVKAGKEDEIKRCICCLYCMESMQKNAYKGTHAHCSVNPKLGKESEHPIANGNGRTVVIVGAGPAGLMSAEVLAKRGFKPIVLEKNAFPGGQLQLANKPPLKEKINWCIEDLVTNATHYGAEIKYNVIADESIIKSYNPYAVIIATGGKAIKPKSI
;
A
#
# COMPACT_ATOMS: atom_id res chain seq x y z
N MET A 1 7.06 18.93 15.68
CA MET A 1 8.28 18.31 16.24
C MET A 1 8.10 16.81 16.26
N LEU A 2 9.06 16.07 15.75
CA LEU A 2 8.98 14.61 15.72
C LEU A 2 9.40 14.06 17.08
N PHE A 3 8.48 13.40 17.75
CA PHE A 3 8.71 12.81 19.05
C PHE A 3 9.01 11.31 18.89
N ARG A 4 10.08 10.81 19.47
CA ARG A 4 10.45 9.39 19.39
C ARG A 4 10.41 8.77 20.78
N SER A 5 9.55 7.78 20.96
CA SER A 5 9.51 6.92 22.14
C SER A 5 10.18 5.58 21.81
N ASP A 6 11.15 5.18 22.60
CA ASP A 6 11.93 3.95 22.37
C ASP A 6 11.43 2.74 23.17
N GLU A 7 10.12 2.69 23.48
CA GLU A 7 9.54 1.50 24.13
C GLU A 7 9.87 0.20 23.39
N CYS A 8 10.12 0.28 22.08
CA CYS A 8 10.56 -0.86 21.28
C CYS A 8 11.87 -1.48 21.75
N TYR A 9 12.73 -0.73 22.45
CA TYR A 9 13.97 -1.27 23.01
C TYR A 9 13.74 -2.25 24.16
N SER A 10 12.72 -2.05 24.98
CA SER A 10 12.36 -2.98 26.05
C SER A 10 11.95 -4.35 25.52
N MET A 11 11.35 -4.41 24.31
CA MET A 11 10.93 -5.65 23.67
C MET A 11 12.09 -6.47 23.08
N ILE A 12 13.25 -5.85 22.81
CA ILE A 12 14.43 -6.53 22.25
C ILE A 12 15.56 -6.73 23.28
N GLY A 13 15.24 -6.61 24.59
CA GLY A 13 16.18 -6.91 25.67
C GLY A 13 17.27 -5.87 25.90
N LYS A 14 17.07 -4.62 25.46
CA LYS A 14 17.97 -3.48 25.75
C LYS A 14 17.20 -2.34 26.46
N PRO A 15 16.64 -2.58 27.66
CA PRO A 15 15.78 -1.61 28.35
C PRO A 15 16.51 -0.35 28.85
N GLU A 16 17.82 -0.33 28.76
CA GLU A 16 18.65 0.75 29.36
C GLU A 16 19.00 1.85 28.36
N ILE A 17 18.69 1.68 27.08
CA ILE A 17 19.05 2.60 26.00
C ILE A 17 17.79 3.17 25.35
N GLY A 18 17.57 4.47 25.52
CA GLY A 18 16.48 5.19 24.86
C GLY A 18 15.40 5.73 25.81
N TYR A 19 14.47 6.51 25.25
CA TYR A 19 13.37 7.11 26.00
C TYR A 19 12.19 6.14 26.07
N LYS A 20 11.57 6.03 27.22
CA LYS A 20 10.32 5.29 27.41
C LYS A 20 9.11 6.17 27.13
N LEU A 21 7.93 5.57 27.09
CA LEU A 21 6.67 6.28 26.84
C LEU A 21 6.47 7.43 27.83
N GLU A 22 6.77 7.20 29.11
CA GLU A 22 6.62 8.21 30.17
C GLU A 22 7.58 9.39 29.97
N ASP A 23 8.80 9.11 29.47
CA ASP A 23 9.75 10.18 29.13
C ASP A 23 9.20 11.03 28.02
N GLY A 24 8.58 10.35 27.06
CA GLY A 24 7.90 10.92 25.96
C GLY A 24 6.79 11.85 26.35
N VAL A 25 5.92 11.39 27.18
CA VAL A 25 4.81 12.20 27.71
C VAL A 25 5.35 13.41 28.49
N ARG A 26 6.40 13.24 29.31
CA ARG A 26 7.02 14.37 30.02
C ARG A 26 7.60 15.41 29.07
N MET A 27 8.30 14.97 28.02
CA MET A 27 8.82 15.90 26.99
C MET A 27 7.71 16.65 26.28
N ALA A 28 6.62 15.97 25.92
CA ALA A 28 5.46 16.60 25.29
C ALA A 28 4.89 17.76 26.13
N LYS A 29 4.77 17.56 27.45
CA LYS A 29 4.30 18.60 28.39
C LYS A 29 5.27 19.78 28.48
N VAL A 30 6.58 19.52 28.47
CA VAL A 30 7.58 20.61 28.45
C VAL A 30 7.50 21.40 27.16
N LEU A 31 7.40 20.72 26.03
CA LEU A 31 7.29 21.36 24.71
C LEU A 31 6.04 22.21 24.57
N GLU A 32 4.89 21.72 25.05
CA GLU A 32 3.65 22.50 25.10
C GLU A 32 3.86 23.79 25.93
N LYS A 33 4.49 23.67 27.12
CA LYS A 33 4.78 24.82 27.98
C LYS A 33 5.70 25.84 27.30
N GLU A 34 6.65 25.37 26.47
CA GLU A 34 7.55 26.22 25.70
C GLU A 34 6.93 26.79 24.43
N GLY A 35 5.62 26.52 24.17
CA GLY A 35 4.81 27.18 23.16
C GLY A 35 4.84 26.56 21.76
N ILE A 36 5.07 25.25 21.63
CA ILE A 36 4.87 24.57 20.34
C ILE A 36 3.36 24.42 20.03
N ASP A 37 3.02 24.41 18.74
CA ASP A 37 1.62 24.42 18.27
C ASP A 37 1.03 23.02 18.13
N ALA A 38 1.83 21.97 17.87
CA ALA A 38 1.39 20.59 17.69
C ALA A 38 2.52 19.60 17.89
N ILE A 39 2.18 18.34 18.16
CA ILE A 39 3.14 17.23 18.34
C ILE A 39 2.83 16.10 17.37
N ASP A 40 3.81 15.64 16.60
CA ASP A 40 3.71 14.39 15.82
C ASP A 40 4.42 13.27 16.58
N VAL A 41 3.64 12.27 17.02
CA VAL A 41 4.11 11.14 17.81
C VAL A 41 4.64 10.04 16.91
N SER A 42 5.89 9.69 17.09
CA SER A 42 6.57 8.60 16.40
C SER A 42 7.34 7.73 17.40
N CYS A 43 7.72 6.53 17.02
CA CYS A 43 8.50 5.64 17.86
C CYS A 43 9.67 5.02 17.10
N ALA A 44 10.55 4.33 17.85
CA ALA A 44 11.70 3.59 17.35
C ALA A 44 12.80 4.46 16.69
N GLY A 45 13.88 3.85 16.33
CA GLY A 45 15.04 4.46 15.73
C GLY A 45 15.76 3.50 14.78
N TYR A 46 16.97 3.83 14.38
CA TYR A 46 17.76 3.01 13.45
C TYR A 46 18.07 1.62 14.00
N ASP A 47 18.26 1.46 15.31
CA ASP A 47 18.53 0.16 15.93
C ASP A 47 17.29 -0.72 16.05
N THR A 48 16.09 -0.10 15.94
CA THR A 48 14.79 -0.77 16.01
C THR A 48 14.00 -0.58 14.71
N TYR A 49 14.67 -0.75 13.59
CA TYR A 49 14.19 -0.41 12.25
C TYR A 49 12.82 -1.01 11.90
N ASN A 50 12.55 -2.25 12.32
CA ASN A 50 11.28 -2.94 12.07
C ASN A 50 10.07 -2.27 12.76
N TYR A 51 10.29 -1.57 13.87
CA TYR A 51 9.25 -0.83 14.58
C TYR A 51 9.08 0.58 14.04
N TRP A 52 10.12 1.11 13.41
CA TRP A 52 10.04 2.40 12.71
C TRP A 52 9.37 2.28 11.35
N LEU A 53 9.73 1.25 10.59
CA LEU A 53 9.21 0.96 9.26
C LEU A 53 8.55 -0.43 9.27
N GLU A 54 7.37 -0.50 9.83
CA GLU A 54 6.67 -1.76 10.09
C GLU A 54 6.43 -2.56 8.80
N PRO A 55 6.93 -3.81 8.74
CA PRO A 55 6.61 -4.75 7.67
C PRO A 55 5.17 -5.27 7.75
N THR A 56 4.79 -6.14 6.81
CA THR A 56 3.44 -6.69 6.72
C THR A 56 2.97 -7.47 7.95
N SER A 57 3.89 -7.90 8.83
CA SER A 57 3.58 -8.63 10.06
C SER A 57 2.99 -7.77 11.19
N PHE A 58 3.06 -6.44 11.07
CA PHE A 58 2.48 -5.55 12.07
C PHE A 58 1.02 -5.24 11.76
N GLU A 59 0.18 -5.26 12.81
CA GLU A 59 -1.22 -4.90 12.66
C GLU A 59 -1.42 -3.40 12.51
N PRO A 60 -2.40 -2.95 11.70
CA PRO A 60 -2.76 -1.56 11.62
C PRO A 60 -3.12 -0.98 12.99
N GLY A 61 -2.54 0.17 13.35
CA GLY A 61 -2.82 0.82 14.62
C GLY A 61 -2.09 0.25 15.84
N TRP A 62 -1.17 -0.69 15.70
CA TRP A 62 -0.50 -1.39 16.81
C TRP A 62 0.12 -0.44 17.85
N ARG A 63 0.57 0.74 17.47
CA ARG A 63 1.20 1.74 18.35
C ARG A 63 0.30 2.92 18.72
N LYS A 64 -1.02 2.84 18.47
CA LYS A 64 -1.97 3.92 18.75
C LYS A 64 -1.97 4.37 20.21
N TYR A 65 -1.64 3.47 21.15
CA TYR A 65 -1.55 3.75 22.57
C TYR A 65 -0.54 4.84 22.92
N MET A 66 0.52 5.02 22.13
CA MET A 66 1.54 6.06 22.35
C MET A 66 0.96 7.44 22.09
N ALA A 67 0.26 7.61 20.98
CA ALA A 67 -0.46 8.86 20.68
C ALA A 67 -1.53 9.17 21.73
N ALA A 68 -2.30 8.16 22.13
CA ALA A 68 -3.32 8.29 23.17
C ALA A 68 -2.74 8.74 24.51
N ALA A 69 -1.56 8.20 24.91
CA ALA A 69 -0.89 8.60 26.16
C ALA A 69 -0.45 10.07 26.12
N VAL A 70 0.11 10.52 25.00
CA VAL A 70 0.49 11.94 24.83
C VAL A 70 -0.75 12.81 24.80
N LYS A 71 -1.77 12.45 23.99
CA LYS A 71 -3.02 13.23 23.85
C LYS A 71 -3.74 13.47 25.15
N LYS A 72 -3.71 12.50 26.06
CA LYS A 72 -4.29 12.62 27.41
C LYS A 72 -3.65 13.72 28.27
N GLU A 73 -2.38 14.02 28.04
CA GLU A 73 -1.56 14.88 28.91
C GLU A 73 -1.28 16.28 28.34
N VAL A 74 -1.59 16.50 27.05
CA VAL A 74 -1.41 17.81 26.39
C VAL A 74 -2.73 18.32 25.80
N LYS A 75 -2.83 19.64 25.64
CA LYS A 75 -4.02 20.32 25.07
C LYS A 75 -3.82 20.68 23.60
N ILE A 76 -2.57 20.77 23.15
CA ILE A 76 -2.22 21.04 21.76
C ILE A 76 -2.55 19.83 20.87
N PRO A 77 -2.74 20.05 19.55
CA PRO A 77 -3.02 18.99 18.61
C PRO A 77 -1.94 17.90 18.57
N VAL A 78 -2.37 16.64 18.53
CA VAL A 78 -1.51 15.47 18.41
C VAL A 78 -1.74 14.80 17.07
N LEU A 79 -0.66 14.57 16.34
CA LEU A 79 -0.61 13.83 15.08
C LEU A 79 0.07 12.49 15.30
N ALA A 80 -0.33 11.45 14.57
CA ALA A 80 0.40 10.18 14.58
C ALA A 80 0.18 9.35 13.31
N ALA A 81 1.21 8.64 12.88
CA ALA A 81 1.16 7.81 11.68
C ALA A 81 0.59 6.40 11.91
N ASN A 82 0.43 5.90 13.06
CA ASN A 82 -0.20 4.68 13.57
C ASN A 82 -0.52 3.56 12.55
N LEU A 83 0.27 3.40 11.49
CA LEU A 83 0.05 2.41 10.44
C LEU A 83 -1.37 2.48 9.84
N ILE A 84 -1.88 3.69 9.56
CA ILE A 84 -3.21 3.90 8.98
C ILE A 84 -3.29 3.26 7.59
N ARG A 85 -4.28 2.37 7.38
CA ARG A 85 -4.46 1.59 6.13
C ARG A 85 -5.85 1.70 5.52
N SER A 86 -6.84 2.09 6.32
CA SER A 86 -8.20 2.30 5.84
C SER A 86 -8.80 3.59 6.37
N PRO A 87 -9.78 4.18 5.67
CA PRO A 87 -10.55 5.33 6.18
C PRO A 87 -11.22 5.03 7.51
N LYS A 88 -11.84 3.86 7.63
CA LYS A 88 -12.49 3.41 8.86
C LYS A 88 -11.54 3.45 10.07
N GLN A 89 -10.31 2.93 9.91
CA GLN A 89 -9.29 2.97 10.97
C GLN A 89 -8.91 4.42 11.35
N ALA A 90 -8.83 5.31 10.36
CA ALA A 90 -8.53 6.72 10.60
C ALA A 90 -9.63 7.40 11.43
N GLU A 91 -10.89 7.25 11.02
CA GLU A 91 -12.05 7.80 11.72
C GLU A 91 -12.19 7.24 13.12
N GLU A 92 -12.09 5.91 13.31
CA GLU A 92 -12.14 5.28 14.63
C GLU A 92 -11.12 5.88 15.60
N GLN A 93 -9.87 6.11 15.15
CA GLN A 93 -8.84 6.69 16.01
C GLN A 93 -9.06 8.17 16.34
N LEU A 94 -9.72 8.92 15.46
CA LEU A 94 -10.12 10.32 15.71
C LEU A 94 -11.31 10.35 16.68
N GLU A 95 -12.33 9.53 16.46
CA GLU A 95 -13.52 9.43 17.31
C GLU A 95 -13.19 8.94 18.73
N GLU A 96 -12.26 7.99 18.86
CA GLU A 96 -11.74 7.51 20.14
C GLU A 96 -10.89 8.57 20.89
N GLY A 97 -10.59 9.71 20.26
CA GLY A 97 -9.76 10.77 20.84
C GLY A 97 -8.29 10.38 21.03
N ILE A 98 -7.80 9.43 20.24
CA ILE A 98 -6.40 8.96 20.29
C ILE A 98 -5.46 10.04 19.78
N GLN A 99 -5.88 10.80 18.78
CA GLN A 99 -5.13 11.87 18.11
C GLN A 99 -6.10 12.85 17.44
N ASP A 100 -5.61 14.03 17.07
CA ASP A 100 -6.42 15.04 16.37
C ASP A 100 -6.28 14.96 14.86
N PHE A 101 -5.14 14.48 14.36
CA PHE A 101 -4.85 14.34 12.93
C PHE A 101 -4.14 13.02 12.65
N VAL A 102 -4.46 12.42 11.51
CA VAL A 102 -3.78 11.22 11.02
C VAL A 102 -2.62 11.59 10.06
N SER A 103 -1.45 11.01 10.27
CA SER A 103 -0.31 11.15 9.38
C SER A 103 -0.25 9.97 8.39
N LEU A 104 -0.31 10.25 7.09
CA LEU A 104 -0.38 9.25 6.02
C LEU A 104 0.91 9.25 5.19
N GLY A 105 1.86 8.37 5.50
CA GLY A 105 3.09 8.21 4.72
C GLY A 105 2.93 7.21 3.58
N ARG A 106 3.21 5.92 3.85
CA ARG A 106 3.16 4.85 2.85
C ARG A 106 1.79 4.65 2.21
N THR A 107 0.73 5.07 2.88
CA THR A 107 -0.64 5.08 2.35
C THR A 107 -0.74 6.00 1.14
N HIS A 108 -0.20 7.23 1.21
CA HIS A 108 -0.14 8.16 0.07
C HIS A 108 0.87 7.72 -1.00
N ILE A 109 1.95 7.02 -0.64
CA ILE A 109 2.85 6.40 -1.62
C ILE A 109 2.09 5.35 -2.46
N ALA A 110 1.23 4.56 -1.83
CA ALA A 110 0.42 3.55 -2.50
C ALA A 110 -0.72 4.17 -3.33
N ASP A 111 -1.38 5.19 -2.78
CA ASP A 111 -2.45 5.93 -3.44
C ASP A 111 -2.40 7.43 -3.12
N PRO A 112 -1.85 8.27 -4.02
CA PRO A 112 -1.76 9.72 -3.80
C PRO A 112 -3.14 10.41 -3.74
N HIS A 113 -4.18 9.75 -4.22
CA HIS A 113 -5.55 10.28 -4.24
C HIS A 113 -6.41 9.77 -3.06
N TRP A 114 -5.80 9.11 -2.08
CA TRP A 114 -6.50 8.47 -0.96
C TRP A 114 -7.55 9.38 -0.31
N VAL A 115 -7.15 10.57 0.14
CA VAL A 115 -8.07 11.53 0.81
C VAL A 115 -9.17 12.00 -0.16
N ASN A 116 -8.85 12.24 -1.44
CA ASN A 116 -9.84 12.65 -2.42
C ASN A 116 -10.87 11.55 -2.71
N LYS A 117 -10.44 10.30 -2.72
CA LYS A 117 -11.33 9.15 -2.87
C LYS A 117 -12.26 9.00 -1.67
N VAL A 118 -11.74 9.13 -0.45
CA VAL A 118 -12.55 9.13 0.78
C VAL A 118 -13.61 10.23 0.74
N LYS A 119 -13.21 11.47 0.43
CA LYS A 119 -14.15 12.60 0.30
C LYS A 119 -15.23 12.39 -0.76
N ALA A 120 -14.93 11.62 -1.80
CA ALA A 120 -15.86 11.32 -2.88
C ALA A 120 -16.71 10.05 -2.63
N GLY A 121 -16.56 9.37 -1.50
CA GLY A 121 -17.24 8.09 -1.20
C GLY A 121 -16.77 6.92 -2.09
N LYS A 122 -15.51 6.96 -2.55
CA LYS A 122 -14.90 5.99 -3.47
C LYS A 122 -13.80 5.19 -2.77
N GLU A 123 -14.08 4.73 -1.57
CA GLU A 123 -13.11 4.04 -0.74
C GLU A 123 -12.68 2.68 -1.30
N ASP A 124 -13.56 2.03 -2.03
CA ASP A 124 -13.32 0.78 -2.74
C ASP A 124 -12.30 0.90 -3.90
N GLU A 125 -12.10 2.11 -4.44
CA GLU A 125 -11.07 2.38 -5.44
C GLU A 125 -9.67 2.58 -4.85
N ILE A 126 -9.51 2.65 -3.53
CA ILE A 126 -8.24 2.91 -2.85
C ILE A 126 -7.27 1.74 -3.07
N LYS A 127 -6.04 2.06 -3.47
CA LYS A 127 -4.92 1.09 -3.51
C LYS A 127 -4.24 1.03 -2.15
N ARG A 128 -4.45 -0.06 -1.43
CA ARG A 128 -3.97 -0.23 -0.07
C ARG A 128 -2.47 -0.57 -0.04
N CYS A 129 -1.73 0.08 0.87
CA CYS A 129 -0.34 -0.27 1.11
C CYS A 129 -0.23 -1.64 1.80
N ILE A 130 0.44 -2.60 1.17
CA ILE A 130 0.64 -3.97 1.68
C ILE A 130 1.85 -4.10 2.62
N CYS A 131 2.47 -3.00 3.02
CA CYS A 131 3.62 -2.95 3.95
C CYS A 131 4.82 -3.82 3.51
N CYS A 132 5.06 -3.96 2.21
CA CYS A 132 6.16 -4.76 1.65
C CYS A 132 7.53 -4.09 1.76
N LEU A 133 7.60 -2.81 2.14
CA LEU A 133 8.80 -1.98 2.27
C LEU A 133 9.62 -1.75 0.99
N TYR A 134 9.14 -2.19 -0.16
CA TYR A 134 9.84 -2.00 -1.44
C TYR A 134 10.10 -0.52 -1.77
N CYS A 135 9.20 0.38 -1.36
CA CYS A 135 9.42 1.83 -1.51
C CYS A 135 10.68 2.30 -0.77
N MET A 136 10.93 1.79 0.43
CA MET A 136 12.11 2.14 1.24
C MET A 136 13.39 1.53 0.64
N GLU A 137 13.34 0.25 0.26
CA GLU A 137 14.46 -0.43 -0.41
C GLU A 137 14.85 0.27 -1.71
N SER A 138 13.87 0.56 -2.56
CA SER A 138 14.12 1.23 -3.84
C SER A 138 14.60 2.68 -3.65
N MET A 139 14.08 3.40 -2.65
CA MET A 139 14.55 4.74 -2.31
C MET A 139 16.03 4.73 -1.96
N GLN A 140 16.47 3.82 -1.08
CA GLN A 140 17.88 3.69 -0.71
C GLN A 140 18.78 3.37 -1.91
N LYS A 141 18.37 2.41 -2.75
CA LYS A 141 19.13 2.03 -3.97
C LYS A 141 19.17 3.14 -5.02
N ASN A 142 18.10 3.89 -5.15
CA ASN A 142 17.91 4.87 -6.22
C ASN A 142 18.40 6.28 -5.83
N ALA A 143 18.49 6.60 -4.54
CA ALA A 143 19.01 7.89 -4.07
C ALA A 143 20.40 8.21 -4.65
N TYR A 144 21.30 7.22 -4.66
CA TYR A 144 22.64 7.38 -5.23
C TYR A 144 22.64 7.54 -6.76
N LYS A 145 21.54 7.18 -7.43
CA LYS A 145 21.39 7.29 -8.89
C LYS A 145 20.60 8.54 -9.30
N GLY A 146 20.14 9.33 -8.33
CA GLY A 146 19.28 10.49 -8.61
C GLY A 146 17.94 10.11 -9.23
N THR A 147 17.40 8.91 -8.96
CA THR A 147 16.12 8.44 -9.49
C THR A 147 15.10 8.23 -8.38
N HIS A 148 13.81 8.19 -8.74
CA HIS A 148 12.71 8.09 -7.79
C HIS A 148 12.60 6.70 -7.14
N ALA A 149 11.91 6.64 -6.00
CA ALA A 149 11.50 5.39 -5.37
C ALA A 149 10.43 4.65 -6.21
N HIS A 150 10.26 3.36 -5.94
CA HIS A 150 9.22 2.54 -6.56
C HIS A 150 8.27 1.99 -5.50
N CYS A 151 7.02 1.73 -5.88
CA CYS A 151 6.03 1.08 -5.03
C CYS A 151 5.49 -0.18 -5.73
N SER A 152 5.32 -1.28 -4.97
CA SER A 152 4.80 -2.54 -5.54
C SER A 152 3.35 -2.44 -6.00
N VAL A 153 2.53 -1.56 -5.40
CA VAL A 153 1.11 -1.40 -5.75
C VAL A 153 0.82 -0.13 -6.54
N ASN A 154 1.78 0.81 -6.61
CA ASN A 154 1.66 2.06 -7.38
C ASN A 154 2.83 2.19 -8.37
N PRO A 155 2.68 1.72 -9.62
CA PRO A 155 3.74 1.81 -10.63
C PRO A 155 4.01 3.23 -11.11
N LYS A 156 3.16 4.20 -10.74
CA LYS A 156 3.31 5.61 -11.13
C LYS A 156 4.09 6.46 -10.12
N LEU A 157 4.51 5.89 -9.00
CA LEU A 157 5.29 6.64 -8.01
C LEU A 157 6.53 7.29 -8.65
N GLY A 158 6.65 8.61 -8.49
CA GLY A 158 7.72 9.41 -9.10
C GLY A 158 7.55 9.67 -10.61
N LYS A 159 6.39 9.29 -11.18
CA LYS A 159 6.00 9.48 -12.59
C LYS A 159 4.61 10.08 -12.73
N GLU A 160 4.19 10.82 -11.72
CA GLU A 160 2.84 11.37 -11.64
C GLU A 160 2.56 12.38 -12.76
N SER A 161 3.61 13.09 -13.23
CA SER A 161 3.53 14.03 -14.36
C SER A 161 3.46 13.34 -15.73
N GLU A 162 3.75 12.03 -15.82
CA GLU A 162 3.64 11.29 -17.06
C GLU A 162 2.16 10.97 -17.35
N HIS A 163 1.57 11.65 -18.29
CA HIS A 163 0.19 11.41 -18.72
C HIS A 163 0.18 10.50 -19.94
N PRO A 164 -0.32 9.26 -19.82
CA PRO A 164 -0.44 8.37 -20.98
C PRO A 164 -1.45 8.94 -21.97
N ILE A 165 -1.15 8.87 -23.26
CA ILE A 165 -2.06 9.30 -24.32
C ILE A 165 -3.34 8.46 -24.25
N ALA A 166 -4.47 9.13 -24.07
CA ALA A 166 -5.80 8.50 -24.07
C ALA A 166 -6.34 8.42 -25.50
N ASN A 167 -6.11 7.32 -26.19
CA ASN A 167 -6.60 7.13 -27.56
C ASN A 167 -7.04 5.70 -27.85
N GLY A 168 -7.59 5.03 -26.87
CA GLY A 168 -8.10 3.67 -27.01
C GLY A 168 -9.23 3.57 -28.04
N ASN A 169 -10.06 4.60 -28.14
CA ASN A 169 -11.19 4.69 -29.09
C ASN A 169 -12.10 3.45 -29.04
N GLY A 170 -12.29 2.85 -27.87
CA GLY A 170 -13.09 1.66 -27.67
C GLY A 170 -12.52 0.39 -28.31
N ARG A 171 -11.28 0.38 -28.80
CA ARG A 171 -10.66 -0.80 -29.40
C ARG A 171 -10.44 -1.90 -28.36
N THR A 172 -10.75 -3.13 -28.75
CA THR A 172 -10.58 -4.30 -27.88
C THR A 172 -9.11 -4.68 -27.73
N VAL A 173 -8.67 -4.95 -26.49
CA VAL A 173 -7.36 -5.54 -26.20
C VAL A 173 -7.59 -6.79 -25.37
N VAL A 174 -7.12 -7.93 -25.86
CA VAL A 174 -7.16 -9.20 -25.10
C VAL A 174 -5.90 -9.32 -24.24
N ILE A 175 -6.09 -9.67 -23.00
CA ILE A 175 -5.02 -9.87 -22.01
C ILE A 175 -5.08 -11.32 -21.54
N VAL A 176 -4.01 -12.06 -21.69
CA VAL A 176 -3.93 -13.46 -21.29
C VAL A 176 -3.27 -13.58 -19.92
N GLY A 177 -4.07 -13.87 -18.90
CA GLY A 177 -3.69 -14.05 -17.50
C GLY A 177 -4.15 -12.90 -16.59
N ALA A 178 -4.87 -13.24 -15.50
CA ALA A 178 -5.32 -12.32 -14.45
C ALA A 178 -4.35 -12.26 -13.26
N GLY A 179 -3.05 -12.35 -13.51
CA GLY A 179 -2.01 -12.01 -12.55
C GLY A 179 -1.85 -10.50 -12.38
N PRO A 180 -0.96 -10.02 -11.49
CA PRO A 180 -0.80 -8.58 -11.22
C PRO A 180 -0.45 -7.77 -12.48
N ALA A 181 0.33 -8.31 -13.39
CA ALA A 181 0.69 -7.64 -14.65
C ALA A 181 -0.52 -7.49 -15.58
N GLY A 182 -1.33 -8.54 -15.73
CA GLY A 182 -2.52 -8.51 -16.59
C GLY A 182 -3.61 -7.59 -16.04
N LEU A 183 -3.88 -7.66 -14.72
CA LEU A 183 -4.89 -6.81 -14.07
C LEU A 183 -4.48 -5.32 -14.10
N MET A 184 -3.22 -5.00 -13.84
CA MET A 184 -2.71 -3.63 -13.94
C MET A 184 -2.77 -3.13 -15.40
N SER A 185 -2.43 -3.98 -16.38
CA SER A 185 -2.57 -3.63 -17.80
C SER A 185 -4.03 -3.34 -18.16
N ALA A 186 -4.97 -4.14 -17.65
CA ALA A 186 -6.40 -3.94 -17.86
C ALA A 186 -6.88 -2.59 -17.31
N GLU A 187 -6.51 -2.24 -16.06
CA GLU A 187 -6.82 -0.95 -15.46
C GLU A 187 -6.28 0.22 -16.31
N VAL A 188 -5.00 0.16 -16.68
CA VAL A 188 -4.36 1.23 -17.46
C VAL A 188 -4.99 1.39 -18.84
N LEU A 189 -5.28 0.29 -19.53
CA LEU A 189 -5.91 0.31 -20.84
C LEU A 189 -7.34 0.85 -20.77
N ALA A 190 -8.12 0.42 -19.78
CA ALA A 190 -9.48 0.93 -19.57
C ALA A 190 -9.48 2.45 -19.35
N LYS A 191 -8.60 2.96 -18.48
CA LYS A 191 -8.40 4.41 -18.26
C LYS A 191 -7.98 5.17 -19.53
N ARG A 192 -7.37 4.50 -20.49
CA ARG A 192 -6.99 5.06 -21.79
C ARG A 192 -8.09 4.92 -22.86
N GLY A 193 -9.27 4.44 -22.50
CA GLY A 193 -10.41 4.29 -23.39
C GLY A 193 -10.37 3.06 -24.31
N PHE A 194 -9.56 2.05 -23.99
CA PHE A 194 -9.65 0.73 -24.61
C PHE A 194 -10.74 -0.12 -23.92
N LYS A 195 -11.11 -1.23 -24.55
CA LYS A 195 -11.94 -2.30 -23.98
C LYS A 195 -11.08 -3.52 -23.67
N PRO A 196 -10.46 -3.60 -22.47
CA PRO A 196 -9.64 -4.75 -22.09
C PRO A 196 -10.52 -5.94 -21.72
N ILE A 197 -10.17 -7.12 -22.25
CA ILE A 197 -10.77 -8.41 -21.92
C ILE A 197 -9.65 -9.30 -21.39
N VAL A 198 -9.73 -9.66 -20.11
CA VAL A 198 -8.75 -10.52 -19.43
C VAL A 198 -9.26 -11.95 -19.47
N LEU A 199 -8.46 -12.88 -20.00
CA LEU A 199 -8.73 -14.31 -20.03
C LEU A 199 -7.86 -15.01 -19.00
N GLU A 200 -8.48 -15.62 -17.98
CA GLU A 200 -7.78 -16.35 -16.91
C GLU A 200 -8.20 -17.82 -16.91
N LYS A 201 -7.23 -18.70 -16.93
CA LYS A 201 -7.45 -20.16 -16.95
C LYS A 201 -7.99 -20.71 -15.63
N ASN A 202 -7.68 -20.05 -14.50
CA ASN A 202 -8.16 -20.45 -13.18
C ASN A 202 -9.53 -19.83 -12.86
N ALA A 203 -10.19 -20.35 -11.84
CA ALA A 203 -11.45 -19.81 -11.32
C ALA A 203 -11.27 -18.52 -10.51
N PHE A 204 -10.06 -18.04 -10.30
CA PHE A 204 -9.72 -16.90 -9.43
C PHE A 204 -8.53 -16.11 -9.98
N PRO A 205 -8.47 -14.79 -9.69
CA PRO A 205 -7.39 -13.90 -10.12
C PRO A 205 -6.17 -13.99 -9.20
N GLY A 206 -5.12 -13.21 -9.52
CA GLY A 206 -3.97 -12.96 -8.66
C GLY A 206 -2.72 -13.74 -9.05
N GLY A 207 -2.83 -14.78 -9.87
CA GLY A 207 -1.67 -15.56 -10.34
C GLY A 207 -0.77 -16.01 -9.18
N GLN A 208 0.54 -15.71 -9.24
CA GLN A 208 1.50 -16.12 -8.19
C GLN A 208 1.32 -15.38 -6.86
N LEU A 209 0.57 -14.28 -6.77
CA LEU A 209 0.23 -13.64 -5.51
C LEU A 209 -0.61 -14.56 -4.61
N GLN A 210 -1.36 -15.50 -5.20
CA GLN A 210 -2.09 -16.54 -4.48
C GLN A 210 -1.20 -17.55 -3.73
N LEU A 211 0.07 -17.63 -4.08
CA LEU A 211 1.08 -18.38 -3.35
C LEU A 211 1.84 -17.48 -2.37
N ALA A 212 2.12 -16.24 -2.77
CA ALA A 212 2.85 -15.29 -1.95
C ALA A 212 2.11 -14.88 -0.66
N ASN A 213 0.78 -15.01 -0.63
CA ASN A 213 -0.06 -14.73 0.54
C ASN A 213 -0.16 -15.87 1.56
N LYS A 214 0.39 -17.07 1.26
CA LYS A 214 0.25 -18.27 2.11
C LYS A 214 1.15 -18.30 3.35
N PRO A 215 2.38 -17.75 3.32
CA PRO A 215 3.19 -17.70 4.54
C PRO A 215 2.47 -16.89 5.65
N PRO A 216 2.69 -17.23 6.93
CA PRO A 216 2.11 -16.51 8.05
C PRO A 216 2.34 -14.99 7.96
N LEU A 217 1.36 -14.20 8.35
CA LEU A 217 1.41 -12.73 8.38
C LEU A 217 1.62 -12.07 6.99
N LYS A 218 1.24 -12.77 5.91
CA LYS A 218 1.29 -12.27 4.53
C LYS A 218 -0.10 -12.01 3.92
N GLU A 219 -1.15 -12.05 4.72
CA GLU A 219 -2.56 -11.91 4.30
C GLU A 219 -2.82 -10.58 3.59
N LYS A 220 -2.05 -9.52 3.93
CA LYS A 220 -2.15 -8.20 3.28
C LYS A 220 -1.86 -8.22 1.77
N ILE A 221 -1.22 -9.29 1.26
CA ILE A 221 -1.06 -9.49 -0.19
C ILE A 221 -2.42 -9.68 -0.89
N ASN A 222 -3.44 -10.20 -0.18
CA ASN A 222 -4.80 -10.30 -0.72
C ASN A 222 -5.35 -8.93 -1.10
N TRP A 223 -5.04 -7.89 -0.31
CA TRP A 223 -5.47 -6.53 -0.63
C TRP A 223 -4.99 -6.09 -2.02
N CYS A 224 -3.77 -6.46 -2.41
CA CYS A 224 -3.26 -6.13 -3.74
C CYS A 224 -4.07 -6.83 -4.84
N ILE A 225 -4.48 -8.08 -4.63
CA ILE A 225 -5.30 -8.81 -5.61
C ILE A 225 -6.68 -8.18 -5.72
N GLU A 226 -7.32 -7.93 -4.59
CA GLU A 226 -8.64 -7.30 -4.50
C GLU A 226 -8.65 -5.92 -5.16
N ASP A 227 -7.70 -5.05 -4.80
CA ASP A 227 -7.59 -3.69 -5.33
C ASP A 227 -7.34 -3.69 -6.85
N LEU A 228 -6.51 -4.62 -7.36
CA LEU A 228 -6.26 -4.77 -8.80
C LEU A 228 -7.52 -5.19 -9.55
N VAL A 229 -8.29 -6.13 -9.02
CA VAL A 229 -9.55 -6.58 -9.64
C VAL A 229 -10.58 -5.46 -9.60
N THR A 230 -10.79 -4.87 -8.43
CA THR A 230 -11.77 -3.79 -8.25
C THR A 230 -11.48 -2.62 -9.18
N ASN A 231 -10.23 -2.14 -9.21
CA ASN A 231 -9.88 -1.02 -10.09
C ASN A 231 -10.00 -1.39 -11.58
N ALA A 232 -9.55 -2.58 -12.00
CA ALA A 232 -9.67 -2.99 -13.40
C ALA A 232 -11.14 -3.04 -13.83
N THR A 233 -12.02 -3.66 -13.05
CA THR A 233 -13.46 -3.79 -13.37
C THR A 233 -14.20 -2.46 -13.26
N HIS A 234 -13.88 -1.63 -12.28
CA HIS A 234 -14.45 -0.29 -12.11
C HIS A 234 -14.23 0.58 -13.36
N TYR A 235 -13.05 0.52 -13.96
CA TYR A 235 -12.76 1.26 -15.20
C TYR A 235 -13.24 0.56 -16.48
N GLY A 236 -13.94 -0.59 -16.38
CA GLY A 236 -14.62 -1.25 -17.49
C GLY A 236 -13.85 -2.41 -18.11
N ALA A 237 -12.87 -2.99 -17.43
CA ALA A 237 -12.27 -4.24 -17.88
C ALA A 237 -13.22 -5.43 -17.64
N GLU A 238 -13.36 -6.32 -18.61
CA GLU A 238 -14.04 -7.60 -18.47
C GLU A 238 -13.04 -8.69 -18.08
N ILE A 239 -13.31 -9.46 -17.02
CA ILE A 239 -12.46 -10.58 -16.58
C ILE A 239 -13.24 -11.88 -16.73
N LYS A 240 -12.71 -12.79 -17.56
CA LYS A 240 -13.30 -14.12 -17.83
C LYS A 240 -12.43 -15.19 -17.18
N TYR A 241 -12.98 -15.86 -16.19
CA TYR A 241 -12.34 -16.97 -15.49
C TYR A 241 -12.64 -18.31 -16.16
N ASN A 242 -11.83 -19.34 -15.86
CA ASN A 242 -11.93 -20.69 -16.42
C ASN A 242 -11.81 -20.71 -17.97
N VAL A 243 -11.06 -19.78 -18.54
CA VAL A 243 -10.81 -19.68 -19.98
C VAL A 243 -9.33 -19.94 -20.27
N ILE A 244 -9.03 -21.05 -20.90
CA ILE A 244 -7.70 -21.32 -21.44
C ILE A 244 -7.60 -20.63 -22.80
N ALA A 245 -6.87 -19.53 -22.83
CA ALA A 245 -6.74 -18.73 -24.05
C ALA A 245 -5.87 -19.47 -25.07
N ASP A 246 -6.47 -19.78 -26.20
CA ASP A 246 -5.79 -20.23 -27.42
C ASP A 246 -5.96 -19.21 -28.55
N GLU A 247 -5.35 -19.47 -29.68
CA GLU A 247 -5.39 -18.57 -30.83
C GLU A 247 -6.82 -18.36 -31.36
N SER A 248 -7.66 -19.41 -31.36
CA SER A 248 -9.06 -19.36 -31.83
C SER A 248 -9.89 -18.46 -30.95
N ILE A 249 -9.81 -18.66 -29.62
CA ILE A 249 -10.52 -17.84 -28.63
C ILE A 249 -10.07 -16.38 -28.71
N ILE A 250 -8.75 -16.13 -28.80
CA ILE A 250 -8.24 -14.76 -28.90
C ILE A 250 -8.76 -14.08 -30.17
N LYS A 251 -8.69 -14.76 -31.33
CA LYS A 251 -9.16 -14.21 -32.61
C LYS A 251 -10.68 -13.94 -32.62
N SER A 252 -11.49 -14.71 -31.88
CA SER A 252 -12.95 -14.51 -31.83
C SER A 252 -13.34 -13.13 -31.27
N TYR A 253 -12.48 -12.48 -30.47
CA TYR A 253 -12.67 -11.10 -29.97
C TYR A 253 -12.26 -10.02 -30.98
N ASN A 254 -11.68 -10.37 -32.12
CA ASN A 254 -11.12 -9.43 -33.10
C ASN A 254 -10.28 -8.32 -32.46
N PRO A 255 -9.24 -8.67 -31.66
CA PRO A 255 -8.55 -7.69 -30.85
C PRO A 255 -7.64 -6.79 -31.69
N TYR A 256 -7.57 -5.51 -31.30
CA TYR A 256 -6.58 -4.56 -31.81
C TYR A 256 -5.15 -4.96 -31.39
N ALA A 257 -5.02 -5.50 -30.17
CA ALA A 257 -3.72 -5.99 -29.65
C ALA A 257 -3.96 -7.11 -28.63
N VAL A 258 -2.91 -7.89 -28.38
CA VAL A 258 -2.90 -8.94 -27.36
C VAL A 258 -1.74 -8.69 -26.40
N ILE A 259 -2.01 -8.79 -25.10
CA ILE A 259 -0.99 -8.74 -24.04
C ILE A 259 -0.85 -10.13 -23.44
N ILE A 260 0.35 -10.68 -23.47
CA ILE A 260 0.67 -11.96 -22.85
C ILE A 260 1.18 -11.70 -21.43
N ALA A 261 0.37 -12.03 -20.42
CA ALA A 261 0.66 -11.85 -19.00
C ALA A 261 0.57 -13.17 -18.21
N THR A 262 0.98 -14.28 -18.83
CA THR A 262 0.82 -15.64 -18.31
C THR A 262 1.73 -15.99 -17.13
N GLY A 263 2.67 -15.09 -16.77
CA GLY A 263 3.61 -15.30 -15.68
C GLY A 263 4.67 -16.34 -15.95
N GLY A 264 5.26 -16.89 -14.90
CA GLY A 264 6.32 -17.91 -14.97
C GLY A 264 5.94 -19.20 -14.24
N LYS A 265 6.66 -20.27 -14.49
CA LYS A 265 6.62 -21.53 -13.74
C LYS A 265 7.89 -21.68 -12.92
N ALA A 266 7.75 -22.18 -11.69
CA ALA A 266 8.90 -22.54 -10.87
C ALA A 266 9.69 -23.66 -11.54
N ILE A 267 11.01 -23.48 -11.60
CA ILE A 267 11.93 -24.52 -12.06
C ILE A 267 12.23 -25.43 -10.86
N LYS A 268 11.95 -26.74 -10.99
CA LYS A 268 12.42 -27.73 -10.03
C LYS A 268 13.81 -28.17 -10.48
N PRO A 269 14.86 -27.96 -9.67
CA PRO A 269 16.19 -28.49 -9.97
C PRO A 269 16.13 -30.01 -10.03
N LYS A 270 16.84 -30.61 -11.00
CA LYS A 270 16.89 -32.07 -11.15
C LYS A 270 17.63 -32.78 -10.01
N SER A 271 18.31 -32.00 -9.16
CA SER A 271 19.09 -32.45 -7.99
C SER A 271 18.31 -32.51 -6.68
N ILE A 272 17.01 -32.21 -6.71
CA ILE A 272 16.11 -32.26 -5.52
C ILE A 272 15.02 -33.29 -5.78
#